data_45b71372f08cb7e4dfd8352a6a8beafb
#
_entry.id   45b71372f08cb7e4dfd8352a6a8beafb
#
_cell.length_a   1.000
_cell.length_b   1.000
_cell.length_c   1.000
_cell.angle_alpha   90.00
_cell.angle_beta   90.00
_cell.angle_gamma   90.00
#
_symmetry.space_group_name_H-M   'P 1'
#
loop_
_entity.id
_entity.type
_entity.pdbx_description
1 polymer ?
#
loop_
_entity_poly.entity_id
_entity_poly.type
_entity_poly.pdbx_seq_one_letter_code
_entity_poly.pdbx_strand_id
1 'polypeptide(L)'
;DYEVELEAIPGTEQSVDKRIYEPLMTMIGDMKDQGLSPIVCSGYRTLDKQEKLFNRKVLSFVKAGHTKEESYNLARQTISIPGSGEHCLGLAVDFYTRRYHKLERAFEDTPESKWLVEHAQDYGFVMRYGENKTDITGIQYEPWHYRYVGVEAANYMKDNELSLEEFYIEQSLYG
;
A
#
# COMPACT_ATOMS: atom_id res chain seq x y z
N ASP A 1 -18.18 13.39 7.01
CA ASP A 1 -17.70 12.99 5.67
C ASP A 1 -16.25 13.44 5.57
N TYR A 2 -15.37 12.50 5.24
CA TYR A 2 -13.95 12.78 5.05
C TYR A 2 -13.72 13.25 3.61
N GLU A 3 -13.28 14.50 3.47
CA GLU A 3 -12.91 15.06 2.18
C GLU A 3 -11.40 14.89 1.95
N VAL A 4 -11.02 14.22 0.86
CA VAL A 4 -9.62 13.99 0.49
C VAL A 4 -9.11 15.21 -0.26
N GLU A 5 -8.18 15.96 0.33
CA GLU A 5 -7.45 17.02 -0.36
C GLU A 5 -6.24 16.42 -1.11
N LEU A 6 -6.30 16.43 -2.42
CA LEU A 6 -5.29 15.79 -3.26
C LEU A 6 -4.14 16.72 -3.65
N GLU A 7 -2.91 16.20 -3.57
CA GLU A 7 -1.68 16.80 -4.08
C GLU A 7 -1.08 15.89 -5.17
N ALA A 8 -0.71 16.47 -6.31
CA ALA A 8 -0.14 15.73 -7.44
C ALA A 8 1.33 15.39 -7.20
N ILE A 9 1.74 14.15 -7.48
CA ILE A 9 3.13 13.71 -7.37
C ILE A 9 3.87 14.10 -8.66
N PRO A 10 4.91 14.96 -8.60
CA PRO A 10 5.63 15.44 -9.77
C PRO A 10 6.21 14.30 -10.62
N GLY A 11 6.04 14.40 -11.93
CA GLY A 11 6.54 13.43 -12.90
C GLY A 11 5.72 12.13 -12.99
N THR A 12 4.55 12.08 -12.38
CA THR A 12 3.59 10.96 -12.44
C THR A 12 2.18 11.47 -12.75
N GLU A 13 1.26 10.57 -13.07
CA GLU A 13 -0.18 10.84 -13.13
C GLU A 13 -0.88 10.55 -11.79
N GLN A 14 -0.11 10.35 -10.72
CA GLN A 14 -0.63 9.97 -9.42
C GLN A 14 -0.78 11.19 -8.52
N SER A 15 -1.72 11.11 -7.59
CA SER A 15 -1.90 12.05 -6.50
C SER A 15 -2.10 11.30 -5.18
N VAL A 16 -1.87 11.99 -4.08
CA VAL A 16 -2.08 11.48 -2.73
C VAL A 16 -2.80 12.51 -1.89
N ASP A 17 -3.27 12.13 -0.72
CA ASP A 17 -3.77 13.09 0.25
C ASP A 17 -2.66 14.06 0.67
N LYS A 18 -2.97 15.33 0.76
CA LYS A 18 -2.06 16.42 1.12
C LYS A 18 -1.27 16.15 2.41
N ARG A 19 -1.89 15.45 3.36
CA ARG A 19 -1.24 15.12 4.65
C ARG A 19 -0.03 14.22 4.52
N ILE A 20 0.01 13.37 3.49
CA ILE A 20 1.13 12.45 3.27
C ILE A 20 2.11 12.93 2.21
N TYR A 21 1.80 14.02 1.50
CA TYR A 21 2.60 14.49 0.37
C TYR A 21 4.05 14.82 0.79
N GLU A 22 4.25 15.68 1.79
CA GLU A 22 5.59 16.06 2.23
C GLU A 22 6.41 14.89 2.78
N PRO A 23 5.87 14.05 3.70
CA PRO A 23 6.57 12.83 4.13
C PRO A 23 6.95 11.90 2.97
N LEU A 24 6.05 11.70 2.01
CA LEU A 24 6.29 10.86 0.84
C LEU A 24 7.41 11.44 -0.04
N MET A 25 7.36 12.75 -0.33
CA MET A 25 8.36 13.40 -1.18
C MET A 25 9.74 13.43 -0.53
N THR A 26 9.81 13.61 0.80
CA THR A 26 11.06 13.52 1.56
C THR A 26 11.64 12.11 1.47
N MET A 27 10.84 11.07 1.74
CA MET A 27 11.23 9.67 1.62
C MET A 27 11.77 9.33 0.23
N ILE A 28 11.05 9.73 -0.83
CA ILE A 28 11.48 9.53 -2.23
C ILE A 28 12.78 10.29 -2.53
N GLY A 29 12.95 11.49 -1.99
CA GLY A 29 14.16 12.30 -2.13
C GLY A 29 15.37 11.58 -1.55
N ASP A 30 15.28 11.14 -0.30
CA ASP A 30 16.36 10.43 0.40
C ASP A 30 16.72 9.10 -0.27
N MET A 31 15.73 8.38 -0.80
CA MET A 31 15.97 7.19 -1.64
C MET A 31 16.79 7.53 -2.89
N LYS A 32 16.43 8.62 -3.59
CA LYS A 32 17.15 9.07 -4.80
C LYS A 32 18.57 9.53 -4.50
N ASP A 33 18.79 10.19 -3.38
CA ASP A 33 20.12 10.63 -2.94
C ASP A 33 21.05 9.44 -2.65
N GLN A 34 20.50 8.27 -2.35
CA GLN A 34 21.21 7.00 -2.24
C GLN A 34 21.30 6.22 -3.56
N GLY A 35 20.93 6.82 -4.68
CA GLY A 35 21.01 6.20 -6.00
C GLY A 35 19.88 5.23 -6.34
N LEU A 36 18.82 5.18 -5.51
CA LEU A 36 17.64 4.37 -5.76
C LEU A 36 16.68 5.10 -6.71
N SER A 37 15.75 4.38 -7.31
CA SER A 37 14.83 4.93 -8.30
C SER A 37 13.37 4.51 -8.07
N PRO A 38 12.80 4.86 -6.89
CA PRO A 38 11.41 4.54 -6.59
C PRO A 38 10.46 5.32 -7.51
N ILE A 39 9.37 4.68 -7.90
CA ILE A 39 8.30 5.27 -8.70
C ILE A 39 6.97 4.95 -8.02
N VAL A 40 6.20 5.96 -7.67
CA VAL A 40 4.81 5.76 -7.24
C VAL A 40 3.98 5.43 -8.46
N CYS A 41 3.56 4.18 -8.58
CA CYS A 41 2.74 3.70 -9.69
C CYS A 41 1.23 3.73 -9.39
N SER A 42 0.87 3.83 -8.13
CA SER A 42 -0.51 4.02 -7.69
C SER A 42 -0.57 4.83 -6.40
N GLY A 43 -1.34 5.89 -6.41
CA GLY A 43 -1.68 6.73 -5.26
C GLY A 43 -3.18 6.68 -5.01
N TYR A 44 -3.84 7.86 -4.94
CA TYR A 44 -5.29 7.95 -4.79
C TYR A 44 -6.05 7.26 -5.92
N ARG A 45 -7.10 6.55 -5.54
CA ARG A 45 -8.04 5.93 -6.49
C ARG A 45 -9.47 6.35 -6.16
N THR A 46 -10.23 6.78 -7.16
CA THR A 46 -11.68 6.94 -7.01
C THR A 46 -12.36 5.59 -6.78
N LEU A 47 -13.52 5.59 -6.15
CA LEU A 47 -14.32 4.37 -5.96
C LEU A 47 -14.60 3.66 -7.29
N ASP A 48 -14.96 4.41 -8.34
CA ASP A 48 -15.18 3.87 -9.69
C ASP A 48 -13.94 3.15 -10.26
N LYS A 49 -12.76 3.74 -10.09
CA LYS A 49 -11.49 3.11 -10.51
C LYS A 49 -11.21 1.83 -9.70
N GLN A 50 -11.45 1.87 -8.39
CA GLN A 50 -11.30 0.70 -7.52
C GLN A 50 -12.25 -0.43 -7.91
N GLU A 51 -13.52 -0.12 -8.19
CA GLU A 51 -14.50 -1.09 -8.62
C GLU A 51 -14.12 -1.74 -9.96
N LYS A 52 -13.70 -0.95 -10.93
CA LYS A 52 -13.21 -1.47 -12.22
C LYS A 52 -12.00 -2.39 -12.06
N LEU A 53 -11.06 -2.05 -11.16
CA LEU A 53 -9.89 -2.89 -10.88
C LEU A 53 -10.31 -4.21 -10.23
N PHE A 54 -11.17 -4.17 -9.21
CA PHE A 54 -11.67 -5.34 -8.52
C PHE A 54 -12.42 -6.28 -9.47
N ASN A 55 -13.39 -5.74 -10.23
CA ASN A 55 -14.17 -6.52 -11.20
C ASN A 55 -13.29 -7.16 -12.27
N ARG A 56 -12.27 -6.45 -12.75
CA ARG A 56 -11.28 -7.00 -13.69
C ARG A 56 -10.51 -8.18 -13.09
N LYS A 57 -10.14 -8.08 -11.81
CA LYS A 57 -9.44 -9.16 -11.10
C LYS A 57 -10.35 -10.38 -10.93
N VAL A 58 -11.61 -10.19 -10.53
CA VAL A 58 -12.60 -11.28 -10.46
C VAL A 58 -12.73 -11.96 -11.82
N LEU A 59 -12.92 -11.18 -12.90
CA LEU A 59 -13.03 -11.73 -14.25
C LEU A 59 -11.79 -12.49 -14.70
N SER A 60 -10.60 -12.11 -14.26
CA SER A 60 -9.36 -12.84 -14.58
C SER A 60 -9.36 -14.24 -13.99
N PHE A 61 -9.85 -14.42 -12.78
CA PHE A 61 -9.99 -15.74 -12.14
C PHE A 61 -11.10 -16.57 -12.78
N VAL A 62 -12.24 -15.96 -13.13
CA VAL A 62 -13.30 -16.65 -13.89
C VAL A 62 -12.76 -17.19 -15.22
N LYS A 63 -11.97 -16.40 -15.96
CA LYS A 63 -11.32 -16.83 -17.21
C LYS A 63 -10.29 -17.93 -17.00
N ALA A 64 -9.69 -18.01 -15.81
CA ALA A 64 -8.77 -19.08 -15.43
C ALA A 64 -9.49 -20.38 -15.03
N GLY A 65 -10.83 -20.40 -15.01
CA GLY A 65 -11.64 -21.60 -14.75
C GLY A 65 -12.23 -21.70 -13.35
N HIS A 66 -12.03 -20.70 -12.50
CA HIS A 66 -12.66 -20.68 -11.18
C HIS A 66 -14.17 -20.33 -11.25
N THR A 67 -14.92 -20.80 -10.27
CA THR A 67 -16.33 -20.36 -10.09
C THR A 67 -16.37 -18.88 -9.75
N LYS A 68 -17.55 -18.26 -9.88
CA LYS A 68 -17.73 -16.84 -9.52
C LYS A 68 -17.40 -16.56 -8.05
N GLU A 69 -17.81 -17.47 -7.14
CA GLU A 69 -17.57 -17.35 -5.70
C GLU A 69 -16.07 -17.47 -5.37
N GLU A 70 -15.39 -18.50 -5.91
CA GLU A 70 -13.93 -18.64 -5.77
C GLU A 70 -13.19 -17.44 -6.34
N SER A 71 -13.60 -16.95 -7.52
CA SER A 71 -12.99 -15.80 -8.18
C SER A 71 -13.13 -14.53 -7.33
N TYR A 72 -14.28 -14.31 -6.71
CA TYR A 72 -14.49 -13.20 -5.77
C TYR A 72 -13.59 -13.34 -4.54
N ASN A 73 -13.53 -14.53 -3.93
CA ASN A 73 -12.72 -14.80 -2.75
C ASN A 73 -11.22 -14.67 -3.02
N LEU A 74 -10.75 -15.08 -4.19
CA LEU A 74 -9.35 -14.89 -4.62
C LEU A 74 -9.05 -13.41 -4.91
N ALA A 75 -9.96 -12.69 -5.56
CA ALA A 75 -9.77 -11.29 -5.90
C ALA A 75 -9.64 -10.40 -4.65
N ARG A 76 -10.50 -10.62 -3.63
CA ARG A 76 -10.48 -9.84 -2.38
C ARG A 76 -9.23 -10.02 -1.53
N GLN A 77 -8.44 -11.06 -1.79
CA GLN A 77 -7.14 -11.26 -1.14
C GLN A 77 -5.99 -10.52 -1.84
N THR A 78 -6.23 -9.95 -3.02
CA THR A 78 -5.21 -9.26 -3.82
C THR A 78 -5.56 -7.81 -4.12
N ILE A 79 -6.84 -7.46 -4.06
CA ILE A 79 -7.33 -6.09 -4.29
C ILE A 79 -8.45 -5.83 -3.29
N SER A 80 -8.34 -4.75 -2.55
CA SER A 80 -9.38 -4.34 -1.59
C SER A 80 -10.75 -4.21 -2.26
N ILE A 81 -11.76 -4.70 -1.58
CA ILE A 81 -13.16 -4.55 -2.01
C ILE A 81 -13.47 -3.04 -2.17
N PRO A 82 -14.24 -2.64 -3.19
CA PRO A 82 -14.63 -1.25 -3.35
C PRO A 82 -15.25 -0.65 -2.08
N GLY A 83 -14.73 0.50 -1.66
CA GLY A 83 -15.13 1.18 -0.41
C GLY A 83 -14.33 0.80 0.83
N SER A 84 -13.49 -0.24 0.80
CA SER A 84 -12.61 -0.62 1.92
C SER A 84 -11.14 -0.33 1.67
N GLY A 85 -10.78 0.17 0.49
CA GLY A 85 -9.39 0.34 0.08
C GLY A 85 -8.77 1.66 0.56
N GLU A 86 -7.56 1.60 1.06
CA GLU A 86 -6.79 2.75 1.58
C GLU A 86 -6.39 3.75 0.51
N HIS A 87 -6.26 3.30 -0.75
CA HIS A 87 -6.04 4.18 -1.88
C HIS A 87 -7.19 5.16 -2.10
N CYS A 88 -8.41 4.81 -1.71
CA CYS A 88 -9.56 5.73 -1.78
C CYS A 88 -9.51 6.83 -0.70
N LEU A 89 -8.64 6.69 0.30
CA LEU A 89 -8.36 7.72 1.30
C LEU A 89 -7.16 8.60 0.92
N GLY A 90 -6.44 8.26 -0.15
CA GLY A 90 -5.20 8.92 -0.54
C GLY A 90 -4.02 8.67 0.41
N LEU A 91 -4.14 7.73 1.35
CA LEU A 91 -3.15 7.47 2.40
C LEU A 91 -2.22 6.28 2.11
N ALA A 92 -2.37 5.65 0.95
CA ALA A 92 -1.53 4.52 0.54
C ALA A 92 -0.92 4.76 -0.84
N VAL A 93 0.26 4.18 -1.03
CA VAL A 93 1.01 4.20 -2.28
C VAL A 93 1.54 2.82 -2.62
N ASP A 94 1.53 2.50 -3.92
CA ASP A 94 2.22 1.34 -4.46
C ASP A 94 3.47 1.81 -5.21
N PHE A 95 4.60 1.10 -4.99
CA PHE A 95 5.87 1.42 -5.61
C PHE A 95 6.26 0.45 -6.73
N TYR A 96 6.80 1.03 -7.80
CA TYR A 96 7.70 0.38 -8.75
C TYR A 96 9.12 0.88 -8.55
N THR A 97 10.05 0.28 -9.29
CA THR A 97 11.38 0.85 -9.50
C THR A 97 11.58 1.13 -11.01
N ARG A 98 12.59 1.92 -11.37
CA ARG A 98 12.93 2.12 -12.78
C ARG A 98 13.25 0.81 -13.52
N ARG A 99 13.70 -0.23 -12.80
CA ARG A 99 14.13 -1.51 -13.38
C ARG A 99 13.12 -2.62 -13.22
N TYR A 100 12.12 -2.43 -12.34
CA TYR A 100 11.12 -3.45 -12.02
C TYR A 100 9.71 -2.82 -11.95
N HIS A 101 8.92 -3.05 -13.00
CA HIS A 101 7.59 -2.44 -13.20
C HIS A 101 6.45 -3.43 -12.95
N LYS A 102 6.55 -4.26 -11.89
CA LYS A 102 5.52 -5.24 -11.56
C LYS A 102 5.17 -5.19 -10.08
N LEU A 103 3.88 -5.35 -9.78
CA LEU A 103 3.36 -5.52 -8.42
C LEU A 103 3.22 -7.02 -8.14
N GLU A 104 4.32 -7.65 -7.84
CA GLU A 104 4.41 -9.07 -7.51
C GLU A 104 5.51 -9.32 -6.47
N ARG A 105 5.51 -10.49 -5.84
CA ARG A 105 6.41 -10.83 -4.73
C ARG A 105 7.88 -10.47 -5.00
N ALA A 106 8.37 -10.72 -6.20
CA ALA A 106 9.78 -10.45 -6.54
C ALA A 106 10.19 -8.97 -6.45
N PHE A 107 9.25 -8.03 -6.24
CA PHE A 107 9.60 -6.65 -5.84
C PHE A 107 10.41 -6.62 -4.56
N GLU A 108 10.22 -7.56 -3.61
CA GLU A 108 10.96 -7.65 -2.34
C GLU A 108 12.48 -7.73 -2.52
N ASP A 109 12.95 -8.26 -3.66
CA ASP A 109 14.37 -8.43 -3.96
C ASP A 109 15.05 -7.13 -4.43
N THR A 110 14.27 -6.10 -4.78
CA THR A 110 14.80 -4.83 -5.28
C THR A 110 15.51 -4.04 -4.15
N PRO A 111 16.57 -3.26 -4.49
CA PRO A 111 17.21 -2.39 -3.51
C PRO A 111 16.22 -1.38 -2.90
N GLU A 112 15.26 -0.89 -3.68
CA GLU A 112 14.22 0.03 -3.23
C GLU A 112 13.32 -0.60 -2.17
N SER A 113 12.89 -1.85 -2.37
CA SER A 113 12.07 -2.56 -1.39
C SER A 113 12.82 -2.79 -0.07
N LYS A 114 14.09 -3.20 -0.15
CA LYS A 114 14.94 -3.39 1.03
C LYS A 114 15.11 -2.11 1.82
N TRP A 115 15.36 -1.00 1.14
CA TRP A 115 15.45 0.30 1.76
C TRP A 115 14.13 0.72 2.42
N LEU A 116 12.99 0.53 1.75
CA LEU A 116 11.67 0.85 2.30
C LEU A 116 11.36 0.03 3.55
N VAL A 117 11.67 -1.27 3.56
CA VAL A 117 11.52 -2.13 4.76
C VAL A 117 12.33 -1.60 5.94
N GLU A 118 13.49 -1.01 5.69
CA GLU A 118 14.41 -0.55 6.72
C GLU A 118 14.06 0.84 7.25
N HIS A 119 13.53 1.74 6.40
CA HIS A 119 13.45 3.18 6.69
C HIS A 119 12.05 3.80 6.57
N ALA A 120 11.05 3.14 5.98
CA ALA A 120 9.76 3.78 5.70
C ALA A 120 9.06 4.31 6.97
N GLN A 121 9.24 3.67 8.13
CA GLN A 121 8.68 4.09 9.42
C GLN A 121 9.20 5.47 9.86
N ASP A 122 10.41 5.86 9.48
CA ASP A 122 11.01 7.16 9.83
C ASP A 122 10.26 8.32 9.15
N TYR A 123 9.54 8.01 8.08
CA TYR A 123 8.68 8.94 7.32
C TYR A 123 7.18 8.74 7.61
N GLY A 124 6.84 7.86 8.54
CA GLY A 124 5.46 7.58 8.94
C GLY A 124 4.74 6.56 8.06
N PHE A 125 5.47 5.80 7.22
CA PHE A 125 4.90 4.74 6.38
C PHE A 125 5.19 3.36 6.94
N VAL A 126 4.25 2.45 6.75
CA VAL A 126 4.40 1.03 7.08
C VAL A 126 4.10 0.17 5.86
N MET A 127 4.81 -0.95 5.71
CA MET A 127 4.39 -2.02 4.80
C MET A 127 3.07 -2.58 5.33
N ARG A 128 1.99 -2.35 4.57
CA ARG A 128 0.64 -2.59 5.06
C ARG A 128 0.28 -4.07 5.18
N TYR A 129 0.75 -4.88 4.24
CA TYR A 129 0.40 -6.28 4.12
C TYR A 129 1.65 -7.15 4.19
N GLY A 130 2.12 -7.39 5.41
CA GLY A 130 3.31 -8.18 5.71
C GLY A 130 3.16 -9.68 5.40
N GLU A 131 4.27 -10.39 5.22
CA GLU A 131 4.29 -11.78 4.75
C GLU A 131 3.48 -12.75 5.62
N ASN A 132 3.49 -12.59 6.94
CA ASN A 132 2.80 -13.51 7.88
C ASN A 132 1.54 -12.87 8.48
N LYS A 133 0.93 -11.90 7.81
CA LYS A 133 -0.21 -11.13 8.33
C LYS A 133 -1.52 -11.32 7.55
N THR A 134 -1.54 -12.22 6.57
CA THR A 134 -2.72 -12.44 5.69
C THR A 134 -3.97 -12.85 6.48
N ASP A 135 -3.83 -13.66 7.52
CA ASP A 135 -4.97 -14.11 8.34
C ASP A 135 -5.61 -12.95 9.13
N ILE A 136 -4.85 -11.89 9.41
CA ILE A 136 -5.30 -10.71 10.14
C ILE A 136 -5.80 -9.64 9.19
N THR A 137 -5.03 -9.36 8.13
CA THR A 137 -5.30 -8.27 7.18
C THR A 137 -6.33 -8.65 6.11
N GLY A 138 -6.47 -9.96 5.83
CA GLY A 138 -7.29 -10.49 4.74
C GLY A 138 -6.68 -10.31 3.35
N ILE A 139 -5.49 -9.67 3.24
CA ILE A 139 -4.79 -9.40 1.97
C ILE A 139 -3.47 -10.19 1.97
N GLN A 140 -3.10 -10.72 0.82
CA GLN A 140 -1.82 -11.39 0.61
C GLN A 140 -0.64 -10.43 0.79
N TYR A 141 0.55 -11.00 0.97
CA TYR A 141 1.79 -10.22 1.06
C TYR A 141 2.00 -9.29 -0.13
N GLU A 142 2.16 -8.00 0.16
CA GLU A 142 2.36 -6.95 -0.84
C GLU A 142 3.58 -6.07 -0.48
N PRO A 143 4.80 -6.45 -0.86
CA PRO A 143 6.02 -5.69 -0.52
C PRO A 143 6.09 -4.29 -1.15
N TRP A 144 5.22 -3.99 -2.12
CA TRP A 144 5.12 -2.69 -2.80
C TRP A 144 4.15 -1.72 -2.14
N HIS A 145 3.26 -2.19 -1.25
CA HIS A 145 2.14 -1.40 -0.72
C HIS A 145 2.46 -0.81 0.65
N TYR A 146 2.52 0.53 0.70
CA TYR A 146 2.85 1.29 1.92
C TYR A 146 1.70 2.21 2.32
N ARG A 147 1.36 2.18 3.61
CA ARG A 147 0.32 3.01 4.24
C ARG A 147 0.95 4.03 5.16
N TYR A 148 0.52 5.30 5.05
CA TYR A 148 0.87 6.34 6.01
C TYR A 148 0.03 6.22 7.29
N VAL A 149 0.68 6.23 8.43
CA VAL A 149 0.07 6.15 9.76
C VAL A 149 0.62 7.20 10.72
N GLY A 150 1.61 8.01 10.27
CA GLY A 150 2.38 8.93 11.11
C GLY A 150 3.62 8.28 11.72
N VAL A 151 4.64 9.10 12.01
CA VAL A 151 5.98 8.61 12.40
C VAL A 151 5.94 7.82 13.72
N GLU A 152 5.22 8.33 14.72
CA GLU A 152 5.15 7.67 16.03
C GLU A 152 4.51 6.28 15.94
N ALA A 153 3.34 6.19 15.29
CA ALA A 153 2.64 4.92 15.08
C ALA A 153 3.45 3.96 14.21
N ALA A 154 4.09 4.47 13.14
CA ALA A 154 4.89 3.63 12.24
C ALA A 154 6.09 2.99 12.95
N ASN A 155 6.83 3.74 13.76
CA ASN A 155 7.93 3.23 14.55
C ASN A 155 7.44 2.22 15.59
N TYR A 156 6.37 2.53 16.32
CA TYR A 156 5.79 1.60 17.29
C TYR A 156 5.38 0.27 16.63
N MET A 157 4.69 0.33 15.49
CA MET A 157 4.28 -0.86 14.74
C MET A 157 5.50 -1.66 14.26
N LYS A 158 6.55 -0.99 13.81
CA LYS A 158 7.81 -1.62 13.36
C LYS A 158 8.50 -2.35 14.50
N ASP A 159 8.68 -1.68 15.65
CA ASP A 159 9.40 -2.21 16.81
C ASP A 159 8.67 -3.42 17.44
N ASN A 160 7.36 -3.47 17.33
CA ASN A 160 6.52 -4.54 17.88
C ASN A 160 6.01 -5.52 16.82
N GLU A 161 6.46 -5.40 15.56
CA GLU A 161 6.06 -6.25 14.42
C GLU A 161 4.54 -6.34 14.22
N LEU A 162 3.82 -5.21 14.41
CA LEU A 162 2.36 -5.15 14.34
C LEU A 162 1.87 -4.83 12.92
N SER A 163 0.79 -5.49 12.51
CA SER A 163 -0.09 -4.97 11.44
C SER A 163 -0.91 -3.79 11.95
N LEU A 164 -1.52 -3.03 11.04
CA LEU A 164 -2.39 -1.91 11.41
C LEU A 164 -3.60 -2.36 12.24
N GLU A 165 -4.15 -3.54 11.95
CA GLU A 165 -5.25 -4.15 12.70
C GLU A 165 -4.82 -4.47 14.13
N GLU A 166 -3.67 -5.10 14.32
CA GLU A 166 -3.12 -5.42 15.64
C GLU A 166 -2.85 -4.16 16.44
N PHE A 167 -2.26 -3.14 15.81
CA PHE A 167 -2.03 -1.84 16.43
C PHE A 167 -3.34 -1.20 16.93
N TYR A 168 -4.40 -1.19 16.12
CA TYR A 168 -5.71 -0.65 16.56
C TYR A 168 -6.34 -1.45 17.70
N ILE A 169 -6.21 -2.78 17.69
CA ILE A 169 -6.69 -3.63 18.78
C ILE A 169 -5.95 -3.29 20.07
N GLU A 170 -4.63 -3.18 20.00
CA GLU A 170 -3.79 -2.87 21.16
C GLU A 170 -4.12 -1.50 21.74
N GLN A 171 -4.22 -0.45 20.90
CA GLN A 171 -4.61 0.88 21.32
C GLN A 171 -6.02 0.92 21.94
N SER A 172 -6.94 0.08 21.46
CA SER A 172 -8.31 -0.01 22.00
C SER A 172 -8.36 -0.68 23.39
N LEU A 173 -7.39 -1.51 23.72
CA LEU A 173 -7.34 -2.25 24.98
C LEU A 173 -6.56 -1.50 26.08
N TYR A 174 -5.58 -0.71 25.70
CA TYR A 174 -4.60 -0.11 26.61
C TYR A 174 -4.48 1.42 26.50
N GLY A 175 -5.22 2.07 25.60
CA GLY A 175 -5.22 3.52 25.31
C GLY A 175 -6.31 4.34 26.05
#